data_1f5c751899d43927b79f0aff9a71faae
#
_entry.id   1f5c751899d43927b79f0aff9a71faae
#
_cell.length_a   1.000
_cell.length_b   1.000
_cell.length_c   1.000
_cell.angle_alpha   90.00
_cell.angle_beta   90.00
_cell.angle_gamma   90.00
#
_symmetry.space_group_name_H-M   'P 1'
#
loop_
_entity.id
_entity.type
_entity.pdbx_description
1 polymer ?
#
loop_
_entity_poly.entity_id
_entity_poly.type
_entity_poly.pdbx_seq_one_letter_code
_entity_poly.pdbx_strand_id
1 'polypeptide(L)'
;MTQPLSPAPNPHPLRDLLELLATVGGGLLLALALKTALYQPFTIPTSSMEPGLQVGDYIVVSKFAYGWSRASLPLGRPEGRGRLAGRQPARGDVVVFRLPRDPHQIWVKRVIGLPGDTVQLRRGVVFLNGIPLEAPVRGTAGGALTRKEALPGGRAYTTLDRGPGHPGDDTTAVRVPEGHYLVLGDNRDNSLDSRW
;
A
#
# COMPACT_ATOMS: atom_id res chain seq x y z
N MET A 1 -42.91 21.15 -49.19
CA MET A 1 -41.78 20.35 -48.67
C MET A 1 -40.53 21.19 -48.79
N THR A 2 -40.11 21.85 -47.72
CA THR A 2 -38.89 22.65 -47.67
C THR A 2 -37.77 21.73 -47.16
N GLN A 3 -36.75 21.44 -47.99
CA GLN A 3 -35.56 20.73 -47.59
C GLN A 3 -34.77 21.59 -46.54
N PRO A 4 -34.27 20.99 -45.47
CA PRO A 4 -33.39 21.70 -44.54
C PRO A 4 -32.10 22.08 -45.28
N LEU A 5 -31.74 23.35 -45.21
CA LEU A 5 -30.47 23.85 -45.74
C LEU A 5 -29.33 23.15 -45.05
N SER A 6 -28.44 22.52 -45.84
CA SER A 6 -27.16 21.99 -45.37
C SER A 6 -26.36 23.10 -44.69
N PRO A 7 -25.78 22.88 -43.50
CA PRO A 7 -24.95 23.91 -42.87
C PRO A 7 -23.80 24.33 -43.77
N ALA A 8 -23.60 25.64 -43.91
CA ALA A 8 -22.50 26.17 -44.72
C ALA A 8 -21.14 25.66 -44.22
N PRO A 9 -20.21 25.33 -45.11
CA PRO A 9 -18.89 24.87 -44.70
C PRO A 9 -18.18 25.94 -43.87
N ASN A 10 -17.61 25.55 -42.74
CA ASN A 10 -16.90 26.44 -41.82
C ASN A 10 -15.68 27.07 -42.55
N PRO A 11 -15.55 28.41 -42.59
CA PRO A 11 -14.47 29.09 -43.32
C PRO A 11 -13.06 28.86 -42.71
N HIS A 12 -12.96 28.23 -41.51
CA HIS A 12 -11.70 28.05 -40.77
C HIS A 12 -11.45 26.61 -40.31
N PRO A 13 -11.42 25.61 -41.18
CA PRO A 13 -11.31 24.21 -40.79
C PRO A 13 -10.02 23.89 -39.99
N LEU A 14 -8.93 24.60 -40.27
CA LEU A 14 -7.66 24.44 -39.53
C LEU A 14 -7.75 24.97 -38.11
N ARG A 15 -8.47 26.06 -37.88
CA ARG A 15 -8.67 26.61 -36.54
C ARG A 15 -9.53 25.68 -35.67
N ASP A 16 -10.62 25.16 -36.24
CA ASP A 16 -11.48 24.22 -35.55
C ASP A 16 -10.77 22.93 -35.20
N LEU A 17 -9.91 22.42 -36.11
CA LEU A 17 -9.08 21.27 -35.86
C LEU A 17 -8.08 21.54 -34.72
N LEU A 18 -7.43 22.71 -34.71
CA LEU A 18 -6.50 23.10 -33.65
C LEU A 18 -7.20 23.27 -32.30
N GLU A 19 -8.40 23.86 -32.27
CA GLU A 19 -9.22 24.00 -31.05
C GLU A 19 -9.64 22.61 -30.53
N LEU A 20 -10.05 21.71 -31.41
CA LEU A 20 -10.36 20.32 -31.05
C LEU A 20 -9.15 19.60 -30.47
N LEU A 21 -7.99 19.66 -31.14
CA LEU A 21 -6.76 19.04 -30.68
C LEU A 21 -6.28 19.62 -29.34
N ALA A 22 -6.39 20.94 -29.14
CA ALA A 22 -6.06 21.59 -27.89
C ALA A 22 -7.00 21.14 -26.76
N THR A 23 -8.30 21.03 -27.02
CA THR A 23 -9.28 20.60 -26.02
C THR A 23 -9.08 19.13 -25.64
N VAL A 24 -8.98 18.25 -26.62
CA VAL A 24 -8.78 16.82 -26.39
C VAL A 24 -7.40 16.56 -25.75
N GLY A 25 -6.35 17.18 -26.29
CA GLY A 25 -4.98 17.07 -25.75
C GLY A 25 -4.87 17.63 -24.34
N GLY A 26 -5.46 18.80 -24.07
CA GLY A 26 -5.50 19.39 -22.73
C GLY A 26 -6.26 18.53 -21.73
N GLY A 27 -7.41 17.98 -22.12
CA GLY A 27 -8.19 17.05 -21.30
C GLY A 27 -7.40 15.77 -20.99
N LEU A 28 -6.74 15.19 -21.97
CA LEU A 28 -5.92 13.99 -21.81
C LEU A 28 -4.71 14.25 -20.90
N LEU A 29 -4.01 15.37 -21.07
CA LEU A 29 -2.89 15.77 -20.23
C LEU A 29 -3.35 16.00 -18.78
N LEU A 30 -4.48 16.67 -18.57
CA LEU A 30 -5.05 16.87 -17.23
C LEU A 30 -5.40 15.53 -16.57
N ALA A 31 -6.07 14.64 -17.30
CA ALA A 31 -6.43 13.32 -16.81
C ALA A 31 -5.17 12.50 -16.43
N LEU A 32 -4.13 12.55 -17.27
CA LEU A 32 -2.86 11.88 -17.00
C LEU A 32 -2.14 12.47 -15.80
N ALA A 33 -2.13 13.79 -15.65
CA ALA A 33 -1.53 14.48 -14.51
C ALA A 33 -2.26 14.11 -13.21
N LEU A 34 -3.59 14.12 -13.20
CA LEU A 34 -4.40 13.72 -12.05
C LEU A 34 -4.16 12.24 -11.70
N LYS A 35 -4.19 11.34 -12.68
CA LYS A 35 -3.88 9.93 -12.48
C LYS A 35 -2.51 9.74 -11.84
N THR A 36 -1.48 10.39 -12.39
CA THR A 36 -0.10 10.27 -11.90
C THR A 36 0.07 10.86 -10.49
N ALA A 37 -0.65 11.93 -10.16
CA ALA A 37 -0.61 12.55 -8.84
C ALA A 37 -1.36 11.75 -7.78
N LEU A 38 -2.46 11.09 -8.14
CA LEU A 38 -3.37 10.43 -7.17
C LEU A 38 -3.08 8.94 -7.00
N TYR A 39 -2.74 8.24 -8.07
CA TYR A 39 -2.65 6.79 -8.08
C TYR A 39 -1.34 6.28 -8.70
N GLN A 40 -0.87 5.15 -8.19
CA GLN A 40 0.28 4.46 -8.76
C GLN A 40 0.02 2.96 -8.81
N PRO A 41 0.05 2.36 -10.00
CA PRO A 41 -0.02 0.90 -10.13
C PRO A 41 1.30 0.27 -9.74
N PHE A 42 1.23 -0.90 -9.09
CA PHE A 42 2.34 -1.78 -8.77
C PHE A 42 1.96 -3.22 -9.04
N THR A 43 2.94 -4.03 -9.40
CA THR A 43 2.83 -5.49 -9.43
C THR A 43 3.48 -6.04 -8.17
N ILE A 44 2.88 -7.05 -7.55
CA ILE A 44 3.41 -7.70 -6.36
C ILE A 44 4.48 -8.73 -6.79
N PRO A 45 5.77 -8.51 -6.46
CA PRO A 45 6.84 -9.39 -6.91
C PRO A 45 7.14 -10.53 -5.93
N THR A 46 6.63 -10.47 -4.70
CA THR A 46 6.99 -11.41 -3.62
C THR A 46 5.76 -11.92 -2.88
N SER A 47 5.86 -13.12 -2.34
CA SER A 47 4.79 -13.77 -1.58
C SER A 47 4.66 -13.32 -0.13
N SER A 48 5.40 -12.29 0.30
CA SER A 48 5.43 -11.88 1.72
C SER A 48 4.10 -11.38 2.29
N MET A 49 3.14 -11.06 1.43
CA MET A 49 1.79 -10.60 1.81
C MET A 49 0.69 -11.62 1.46
N GLU A 50 1.07 -12.83 1.07
CA GLU A 50 0.10 -13.93 0.94
C GLU A 50 -0.55 -14.27 2.30
N PRO A 51 -1.82 -14.68 2.29
CA PRO A 51 -2.68 -14.95 1.13
C PRO A 51 -3.43 -13.71 0.64
N GLY A 52 -3.29 -12.56 1.28
CA GLY A 52 -4.03 -11.35 0.97
C GLY A 52 -3.66 -10.70 -0.36
N LEU A 53 -2.37 -10.73 -0.71
CA LEU A 53 -1.82 -10.29 -1.99
C LEU A 53 -0.96 -11.41 -2.55
N GLN A 54 -1.22 -11.81 -3.79
CA GLN A 54 -0.50 -12.89 -4.45
C GLN A 54 0.60 -12.35 -5.37
N VAL A 55 1.61 -13.18 -5.62
CA VAL A 55 2.65 -12.84 -6.60
C VAL A 55 2.01 -12.66 -7.98
N GLY A 56 2.29 -11.54 -8.63
CA GLY A 56 1.71 -11.18 -9.92
C GLY A 56 0.46 -10.30 -9.84
N ASP A 57 -0.13 -10.09 -8.65
CA ASP A 57 -1.26 -9.19 -8.49
C ASP A 57 -0.90 -7.75 -8.89
N TYR A 58 -1.85 -7.09 -9.55
CA TYR A 58 -1.79 -5.66 -9.83
C TYR A 58 -2.56 -4.90 -8.75
N ILE A 59 -1.87 -4.06 -8.02
CA ILE A 59 -2.48 -3.19 -7.02
C ILE A 59 -2.42 -1.72 -7.46
N VAL A 60 -3.38 -0.94 -7.03
CA VAL A 60 -3.39 0.52 -7.22
C VAL A 60 -3.21 1.19 -5.88
N VAL A 61 -2.10 1.88 -5.72
CA VAL A 61 -1.76 2.60 -4.49
C VAL A 61 -2.30 4.02 -4.56
N SER A 62 -3.08 4.40 -3.55
CA SER A 62 -3.55 5.77 -3.34
C SER A 62 -2.44 6.60 -2.70
N LYS A 63 -1.89 7.56 -3.45
CA LYS A 63 -0.80 8.42 -2.97
C LYS A 63 -1.26 9.45 -1.92
N PHE A 64 -2.54 9.77 -1.90
CA PHE A 64 -3.13 10.76 -1.00
C PHE A 64 -3.66 10.16 0.31
N ALA A 65 -3.70 8.82 0.44
CA ALA A 65 -4.29 8.15 1.62
C ALA A 65 -3.68 8.63 2.94
N TYR A 66 -2.37 8.92 2.93
CA TYR A 66 -1.63 9.41 4.09
C TYR A 66 -1.00 10.80 3.85
N GLY A 67 -1.57 11.57 2.92
CA GLY A 67 -1.04 12.86 2.48
C GLY A 67 0.14 12.73 1.53
N TRP A 68 0.40 13.81 0.79
CA TRP A 68 1.49 13.86 -0.16
C TRP A 68 2.83 14.14 0.51
N SER A 69 3.81 13.30 0.24
CA SER A 69 5.22 13.55 0.52
C SER A 69 5.96 13.86 -0.77
N ARG A 70 7.21 14.31 -0.67
CA ARG A 70 8.06 14.45 -1.86
C ARG A 70 8.23 13.14 -2.63
N ALA A 71 8.23 12.00 -1.93
CA ALA A 71 8.27 10.68 -2.57
C ALA A 71 7.01 10.32 -3.37
N SER A 72 5.89 11.04 -3.16
CA SER A 72 4.64 10.85 -3.91
C SER A 72 4.70 11.47 -5.30
N LEU A 73 5.64 12.39 -5.56
CA LEU A 73 5.81 13.05 -6.84
C LEU A 73 6.65 12.20 -7.80
N PRO A 74 6.41 12.23 -9.14
CA PRO A 74 7.12 11.41 -10.13
C PRO A 74 8.64 11.62 -10.17
N LEU A 75 9.10 12.82 -9.85
CA LEU A 75 10.52 13.19 -9.79
C LEU A 75 10.96 13.58 -8.38
N GLY A 76 10.13 13.28 -7.38
CA GLY A 76 10.36 13.66 -5.99
C GLY A 76 11.47 12.83 -5.35
N ARG A 77 12.47 13.51 -4.79
CA ARG A 77 13.50 12.87 -3.97
C ARG A 77 12.89 12.45 -2.63
N PRO A 78 13.26 11.27 -2.09
CA PRO A 78 12.73 10.77 -0.81
C PRO A 78 13.19 11.61 0.40
N GLU A 79 14.13 12.51 0.19
CA GLU A 79 14.73 13.36 1.22
C GLU A 79 13.79 14.52 1.56
N GLY A 80 13.29 14.55 2.77
CA GLY A 80 12.48 15.66 3.30
C GLY A 80 11.44 15.18 4.31
N ARG A 81 11.42 15.83 5.47
CA ARG A 81 10.43 15.59 6.52
C ARG A 81 9.16 16.39 6.23
N GLY A 82 8.01 15.74 6.42
CA GLY A 82 6.69 16.35 6.35
C GLY A 82 5.83 15.85 5.20
N ARG A 83 4.51 15.87 5.44
CA ARG A 83 3.47 15.54 4.47
C ARG A 83 2.45 16.67 4.43
N LEU A 84 2.00 17.05 3.23
CA LEU A 84 0.85 17.92 3.06
C LEU A 84 -0.42 17.11 3.31
N ALA A 85 -1.33 17.64 4.15
CA ALA A 85 -2.55 16.96 4.59
C ALA A 85 -2.28 15.56 5.15
N GLY A 86 -1.24 15.43 6.00
CA GLY A 86 -0.78 14.15 6.52
C GLY A 86 -1.81 13.48 7.43
N ARG A 87 -2.17 12.23 7.10
CA ARG A 87 -2.91 11.31 7.96
C ARG A 87 -1.98 10.18 8.37
N GLN A 88 -2.08 9.75 9.60
CA GLN A 88 -1.30 8.61 10.08
C GLN A 88 -1.95 7.28 9.62
N PRO A 89 -1.13 6.28 9.23
CA PRO A 89 -1.62 4.92 9.01
C PRO A 89 -2.29 4.37 10.26
N ALA A 90 -3.40 3.69 10.05
CA ALA A 90 -4.07 2.98 11.13
C ALA A 90 -3.54 1.55 11.26
N ARG A 91 -3.69 0.97 12.45
CA ARG A 91 -3.37 -0.45 12.66
C ARG A 91 -4.18 -1.34 11.72
N GLY A 92 -3.50 -2.28 11.07
CA GLY A 92 -4.08 -3.19 10.10
C GLY A 92 -4.08 -2.66 8.66
N ASP A 93 -3.69 -1.41 8.42
CA ASP A 93 -3.54 -0.90 7.06
C ASP A 93 -2.39 -1.63 6.34
N VAL A 94 -2.62 -1.97 5.07
CA VAL A 94 -1.56 -2.43 4.17
C VAL A 94 -0.93 -1.20 3.53
N VAL A 95 0.36 -1.01 3.76
CA VAL A 95 1.08 0.18 3.32
C VAL A 95 2.17 -0.17 2.32
N VAL A 96 2.31 0.69 1.31
CA VAL A 96 3.44 0.69 0.37
C VAL A 96 4.38 1.80 0.79
N PHE A 97 5.65 1.46 1.00
CA PHE A 97 6.64 2.43 1.48
C PHE A 97 8.02 2.17 0.88
N ARG A 98 8.85 3.18 0.88
CA ARG A 98 10.28 3.05 0.58
C ARG A 98 11.02 2.60 1.83
N LEU A 99 11.89 1.61 1.69
CA LEU A 99 12.67 1.10 2.82
C LEU A 99 13.61 2.21 3.35
N PRO A 100 13.57 2.56 4.64
CA PRO A 100 14.37 3.69 5.17
C PRO A 100 15.89 3.53 4.95
N ARG A 101 16.41 2.29 5.04
CA ARG A 101 17.84 1.99 4.83
C ARG A 101 18.24 1.90 3.36
N ASP A 102 17.26 1.68 2.44
CA ASP A 102 17.46 1.67 1.00
C ASP A 102 16.21 2.20 0.28
N PRO A 103 16.11 3.51 0.05
CA PRO A 103 14.92 4.14 -0.56
C PRO A 103 14.63 3.73 -2.00
N HIS A 104 15.52 2.99 -2.65
CA HIS A 104 15.27 2.42 -3.98
C HIS A 104 14.33 1.22 -3.91
N GLN A 105 14.28 0.52 -2.78
CA GLN A 105 13.39 -0.60 -2.56
C GLN A 105 12.00 -0.12 -2.11
N ILE A 106 10.98 -0.65 -2.78
CA ILE A 106 9.57 -0.42 -2.43
C ILE A 106 9.04 -1.71 -1.79
N TRP A 107 8.49 -1.56 -0.61
CA TRP A 107 7.98 -2.68 0.18
C TRP A 107 6.48 -2.53 0.44
N VAL A 108 5.81 -3.67 0.57
CA VAL A 108 4.38 -3.75 0.96
C VAL A 108 4.31 -4.59 2.22
N LYS A 109 3.76 -4.03 3.30
CA LYS A 109 3.60 -4.70 4.60
C LYS A 109 2.34 -4.20 5.30
N ARG A 110 1.93 -4.91 6.36
CA ARG A 110 0.81 -4.54 7.21
C ARG A 110 1.28 -3.85 8.48
N VAL A 111 0.64 -2.74 8.83
CA VAL A 111 0.91 -2.01 10.08
C VAL A 111 0.34 -2.78 11.26
N ILE A 112 1.22 -3.20 12.17
CA ILE A 112 0.87 -3.92 13.40
C ILE A 112 1.07 -3.05 14.63
N GLY A 113 2.21 -2.38 14.75
CA GLY A 113 2.54 -1.47 15.86
C GLY A 113 2.45 -0.02 15.44
N LEU A 114 1.77 0.79 16.24
CA LEU A 114 1.72 2.25 16.14
C LEU A 114 2.75 2.88 17.08
N PRO A 115 3.10 4.17 16.88
CA PRO A 115 3.97 4.89 17.83
C PRO A 115 3.52 4.68 19.27
N GLY A 116 4.47 4.34 20.15
CA GLY A 116 4.23 4.07 21.58
C GLY A 116 3.85 2.62 21.92
N ASP A 117 3.44 1.79 20.96
CA ASP A 117 3.14 0.38 21.20
C ASP A 117 4.40 -0.43 21.53
N THR A 118 4.19 -1.49 22.27
CA THR A 118 5.18 -2.55 22.46
C THR A 118 4.74 -3.79 21.70
N VAL A 119 5.57 -4.28 20.78
CA VAL A 119 5.30 -5.46 19.96
C VAL A 119 6.36 -6.51 20.23
N GLN A 120 5.93 -7.74 20.39
CA GLN A 120 6.78 -8.91 20.55
C GLN A 120 6.15 -10.11 19.84
N LEU A 121 6.96 -10.98 19.26
CA LEU A 121 6.53 -12.31 18.84
C LEU A 121 7.03 -13.34 19.85
N ARG A 122 6.18 -14.32 20.16
CA ARG A 122 6.51 -15.49 20.97
C ARG A 122 5.88 -16.71 20.32
N ARG A 123 6.73 -17.62 19.88
CA ARG A 123 6.30 -18.82 19.13
C ARG A 123 5.35 -18.49 17.98
N GLY A 124 5.67 -17.47 17.19
CA GLY A 124 4.87 -16.98 16.06
C GLY A 124 3.63 -16.15 16.42
N VAL A 125 3.23 -16.10 17.70
CA VAL A 125 2.11 -15.29 18.15
C VAL A 125 2.55 -13.85 18.39
N VAL A 126 1.84 -12.90 17.80
CA VAL A 126 2.08 -11.47 18.03
C VAL A 126 1.47 -11.05 19.36
N PHE A 127 2.30 -10.45 20.22
CA PHE A 127 1.88 -9.78 21.44
C PHE A 127 1.92 -8.26 21.20
N LEU A 128 0.80 -7.62 21.40
CA LEU A 128 0.65 -6.18 21.31
C LEU A 128 0.37 -5.60 22.69
N ASN A 129 1.27 -4.78 23.21
CA ASN A 129 1.20 -4.22 24.56
C ASN A 129 1.02 -5.29 25.65
N GLY A 130 1.69 -6.43 25.45
CA GLY A 130 1.63 -7.57 26.36
C GLY A 130 0.43 -8.51 26.17
N ILE A 131 -0.51 -8.16 25.31
CA ILE A 131 -1.72 -8.96 25.02
C ILE A 131 -1.51 -9.75 23.73
N PRO A 132 -1.66 -11.09 23.73
CA PRO A 132 -1.58 -11.88 22.51
C PRO A 132 -2.73 -11.56 21.57
N LEU A 133 -2.44 -11.42 20.28
CA LEU A 133 -3.48 -11.30 19.27
C LEU A 133 -4.14 -12.68 19.06
N GLU A 134 -5.47 -12.71 19.04
CA GLU A 134 -6.19 -13.93 18.68
C GLU A 134 -5.90 -14.30 17.22
N ALA A 135 -5.43 -15.51 17.00
CA ALA A 135 -5.08 -16.00 15.68
C ALA A 135 -5.47 -17.49 15.50
N PRO A 136 -6.78 -17.83 15.60
CA PRO A 136 -7.22 -19.21 15.43
C PRO A 136 -6.89 -19.74 14.04
N VAL A 137 -6.45 -21.00 13.99
CA VAL A 137 -6.22 -21.72 12.73
C VAL A 137 -7.56 -21.90 12.02
N ARG A 138 -7.58 -21.64 10.71
CA ARG A 138 -8.77 -21.78 9.86
C ARG A 138 -8.61 -22.85 8.77
N GLY A 139 -7.39 -23.27 8.51
CA GLY A 139 -7.08 -24.27 7.48
C GLY A 139 -5.59 -24.30 7.14
N THR A 140 -5.28 -24.79 5.95
CA THR A 140 -3.93 -24.83 5.41
C THR A 140 -3.93 -24.35 3.97
N ALA A 141 -2.84 -23.72 3.54
CA ALA A 141 -2.61 -23.34 2.16
C ALA A 141 -1.11 -23.43 1.85
N GLY A 142 -0.72 -24.11 0.78
CA GLY A 142 0.67 -24.24 0.34
C GLY A 142 1.61 -24.84 1.41
N GLY A 143 1.09 -25.72 2.29
CA GLY A 143 1.87 -26.31 3.39
C GLY A 143 2.02 -25.41 4.64
N ALA A 144 1.41 -24.23 4.64
CA ALA A 144 1.35 -23.33 5.80
C ALA A 144 -0.05 -23.34 6.42
N LEU A 145 -0.12 -23.08 7.73
CA LEU A 145 -1.37 -22.86 8.45
C LEU A 145 -1.94 -21.50 8.07
N THR A 146 -3.23 -21.46 7.77
CA THR A 146 -3.95 -20.19 7.64
C THR A 146 -4.54 -19.81 8.99
N ARG A 147 -4.20 -18.63 9.48
CA ARG A 147 -4.71 -18.11 10.74
C ARG A 147 -5.53 -16.86 10.50
N LYS A 148 -6.61 -16.65 11.25
CA LYS A 148 -7.37 -15.41 11.24
C LYS A 148 -6.93 -14.55 12.42
N GLU A 149 -5.98 -13.65 12.18
CA GLU A 149 -5.48 -12.74 13.22
C GLU A 149 -6.42 -11.55 13.39
N ALA A 150 -6.81 -11.29 14.64
CA ALA A 150 -7.68 -10.18 15.00
C ALA A 150 -6.89 -9.08 15.70
N LEU A 151 -7.03 -7.85 15.20
CA LEU A 151 -6.44 -6.65 15.78
C LEU A 151 -7.42 -5.96 16.74
N PRO A 152 -6.92 -5.24 17.74
CA PRO A 152 -7.75 -4.31 18.51
C PRO A 152 -8.50 -3.34 17.58
N GLY A 153 -9.81 -3.17 17.83
CA GLY A 153 -10.69 -2.38 16.96
C GLY A 153 -11.44 -3.20 15.90
N GLY A 154 -11.35 -4.55 15.94
CA GLY A 154 -12.22 -5.45 15.18
C GLY A 154 -11.75 -5.76 13.75
N ARG A 155 -10.66 -5.19 13.27
CA ARG A 155 -10.07 -5.61 11.99
C ARG A 155 -9.46 -7.00 12.13
N ALA A 156 -9.75 -7.88 11.18
CA ALA A 156 -9.16 -9.20 11.11
C ALA A 156 -8.69 -9.49 9.68
N TYR A 157 -7.61 -10.23 9.57
CA TYR A 157 -7.00 -10.61 8.29
C TYR A 157 -6.43 -12.02 8.39
N THR A 158 -6.13 -12.62 7.25
CA THR A 158 -5.56 -13.97 7.19
C THR A 158 -4.05 -13.88 7.08
N THR A 159 -3.35 -14.70 7.87
CA THR A 159 -1.90 -14.87 7.82
C THR A 159 -1.55 -16.30 7.44
N LEU A 160 -0.35 -16.50 6.89
CA LEU A 160 0.28 -17.79 6.69
C LEU A 160 1.40 -17.98 7.71
N ASP A 161 1.43 -19.16 8.32
CA ASP A 161 2.36 -19.57 9.38
C ASP A 161 2.72 -21.05 9.17
N ARG A 162 3.98 -21.38 9.01
CA ARG A 162 4.44 -22.76 8.81
C ARG A 162 4.55 -23.57 10.10
N GLY A 163 4.19 -22.95 11.21
CA GLY A 163 4.29 -23.54 12.54
C GLY A 163 5.53 -23.06 13.31
N PRO A 164 5.72 -23.54 14.52
CA PRO A 164 6.75 -23.04 15.42
C PRO A 164 8.16 -23.42 14.97
N GLY A 165 9.12 -22.58 15.34
CA GLY A 165 10.56 -22.85 15.16
C GLY A 165 11.16 -22.18 13.92
N HIS A 166 10.44 -21.29 13.28
CA HIS A 166 10.97 -20.48 12.19
C HIS A 166 11.70 -19.22 12.70
N PRO A 167 12.70 -18.73 11.95
CA PRO A 167 13.35 -17.46 12.28
C PRO A 167 12.31 -16.32 12.35
N GLY A 168 12.39 -15.53 13.41
CA GLY A 168 11.43 -14.43 13.64
C GLY A 168 10.16 -14.80 14.42
N ASP A 169 9.97 -16.09 14.81
CA ASP A 169 8.89 -16.52 15.71
C ASP A 169 9.06 -15.98 17.13
N ASP A 170 10.27 -15.81 17.56
CA ASP A 170 10.61 -15.27 18.86
C ASP A 170 11.46 -14.01 18.71
N THR A 171 10.97 -12.90 19.24
CA THR A 171 11.67 -11.61 19.21
C THR A 171 11.77 -11.02 20.61
N THR A 172 12.70 -10.09 20.79
CA THR A 172 12.65 -9.18 21.93
C THR A 172 11.42 -8.27 21.83
N ALA A 173 10.93 -7.80 22.98
CA ALA A 173 9.89 -6.78 23.00
C ALA A 173 10.45 -5.45 22.46
N VAL A 174 9.86 -4.90 21.43
CA VAL A 174 10.26 -3.63 20.79
C VAL A 174 9.19 -2.59 21.03
N ARG A 175 9.57 -1.48 21.65
CA ARG A 175 8.70 -0.29 21.71
C ARG A 175 8.85 0.50 20.43
N VAL A 176 7.74 0.76 19.74
CA VAL A 176 7.69 1.53 18.50
C VAL A 176 7.97 3.01 18.81
N PRO A 177 9.05 3.61 18.28
CA PRO A 177 9.35 5.01 18.52
C PRO A 177 8.32 5.96 17.90
N GLU A 178 8.29 7.20 18.36
CA GLU A 178 7.47 8.25 17.77
C GLU A 178 7.83 8.44 16.28
N GLY A 179 6.78 8.59 15.45
CA GLY A 179 6.93 8.74 14.01
C GLY A 179 7.32 7.46 13.26
N HIS A 180 7.38 6.31 13.93
CA HIS A 180 7.68 5.01 13.33
C HIS A 180 6.48 4.07 13.43
N TYR A 181 6.49 3.06 12.59
CA TYR A 181 5.48 1.99 12.56
C TYR A 181 6.19 0.65 12.52
N LEU A 182 5.69 -0.31 13.28
CA LEU A 182 6.13 -1.69 13.15
C LEU A 182 5.22 -2.40 12.16
N VAL A 183 5.82 -3.00 11.14
CA VAL A 183 5.09 -3.65 10.06
C VAL A 183 5.50 -5.10 9.93
N LEU A 184 4.54 -5.98 9.62
CA LEU A 184 4.78 -7.40 9.36
C LEU A 184 4.21 -7.80 8.01
N GLY A 185 4.79 -8.85 7.42
CA GLY A 185 4.17 -9.55 6.29
C GLY A 185 3.04 -10.46 6.78
N ASP A 186 2.03 -10.66 5.94
CA ASP A 186 0.95 -11.61 6.22
C ASP A 186 1.43 -13.06 6.10
N ASN A 187 2.41 -13.33 5.23
CA ASN A 187 3.14 -14.60 5.15
C ASN A 187 4.31 -14.58 6.15
N ARG A 188 4.02 -14.90 7.42
CA ARG A 188 4.90 -14.71 8.58
C ARG A 188 6.29 -15.29 8.39
N ASP A 189 6.42 -16.50 7.90
CA ASP A 189 7.69 -17.20 7.76
C ASP A 189 8.40 -16.95 6.43
N ASN A 190 7.75 -16.18 5.55
CA ASN A 190 8.31 -15.79 4.26
C ASN A 190 8.28 -14.27 4.06
N SER A 191 8.67 -13.53 5.09
CA SER A 191 8.68 -12.07 5.07
C SER A 191 9.92 -11.49 5.73
N LEU A 192 10.61 -10.64 4.99
CA LEU A 192 11.50 -9.64 5.58
C LEU A 192 10.64 -8.44 5.99
N ASP A 193 10.70 -8.07 7.28
CA ASP A 193 9.87 -6.99 7.83
C ASP A 193 10.52 -6.39 9.09
N SER A 194 9.77 -5.76 9.98
CA SER A 194 10.32 -5.08 11.15
C SER A 194 10.94 -6.00 12.21
N ARG A 195 10.95 -7.30 11.99
CA ARG A 195 11.63 -8.26 12.88
C ARG A 195 13.13 -8.36 12.62
N TRP A 196 13.62 -7.80 11.47
CA TRP A 196 14.99 -7.93 10.97
C TRP A 196 15.77 -6.61 10.93
#